data_584f6643fd0980d5e28a6df49c94a165
#
_entry.id   584f6643fd0980d5e28a6df49c94a165
#
_cell.length_a   1.000
_cell.length_b   1.000
_cell.length_c   1.000
_cell.angle_alpha   90.00
_cell.angle_beta   90.00
_cell.angle_gamma   90.00
#
_symmetry.space_group_name_H-M   'P 1'
#
loop_
_entity.id
_entity.type
_entity.pdbx_description
1 polymer ?
#
loop_
_entity_poly.entity_id
_entity_poly.type
_entity_poly.pdbx_seq_one_letter_code
_entity_poly.pdbx_strand_id
1 'polypeptide(L)'
;MELVQKQVRYMQEKPSITDQFQMDEDYNVPDTKDDVKQIVRSKETVKIEDINLVENYLRVSGKLCFQILYIVDSEENRLASLEGKIPFEEMVYVTDMGKDEFFIKHVRTEFQTALIHSRKIGLHA
;
A
#
# COMPACT_ATOMS: atom_id res chain seq x y z
N MET A 1 4.03 6.34 -10.28
CA MET A 1 4.67 5.70 -9.14
C MET A 1 4.21 6.31 -7.85
N GLU A 2 3.84 5.49 -6.92
CA GLU A 2 3.24 5.99 -5.74
C GLU A 2 4.04 5.80 -4.52
N LEU A 3 3.85 6.65 -3.55
CA LEU A 3 4.61 6.68 -2.31
C LEU A 3 3.69 6.46 -1.14
N VAL A 4 4.15 5.66 -0.19
CA VAL A 4 3.51 5.61 1.12
C VAL A 4 4.32 6.51 2.04
N GLN A 5 3.69 7.51 2.60
CA GLN A 5 4.34 8.43 3.50
C GLN A 5 3.80 8.24 4.91
N LYS A 6 4.69 8.04 5.87
CA LYS A 6 4.30 7.81 7.25
C LYS A 6 5.01 8.79 8.16
N GLN A 7 4.30 9.28 9.16
CA GLN A 7 4.88 10.12 10.18
C GLN A 7 4.75 9.39 11.51
N VAL A 8 5.88 9.12 12.16
CA VAL A 8 5.91 8.45 13.45
C VAL A 8 6.14 9.50 14.52
N ARG A 9 5.30 9.53 15.53
CA ARG A 9 5.38 10.52 16.57
C ARG A 9 5.56 9.92 17.95
N TYR A 10 6.41 10.58 18.73
CA TYR A 10 6.67 10.25 20.10
C TYR A 10 5.47 10.63 20.96
N MET A 11 5.16 9.86 21.98
CA MET A 11 4.02 10.17 22.84
C MET A 11 4.17 11.49 23.59
N GLN A 12 5.34 11.82 24.02
CA GLN A 12 5.61 13.01 24.78
C GLN A 12 6.02 14.13 23.89
N GLU A 13 5.55 14.09 22.86
CA GLU A 13 5.77 15.06 21.99
C GLU A 13 6.94 15.23 21.44
N LYS A 14 7.33 15.56 20.83
CA LYS A 14 8.37 15.88 20.41
C LYS A 14 8.82 15.19 19.46
N PRO A 15 9.80 14.46 19.26
CA PRO A 15 10.21 14.48 17.91
C PRO A 15 9.28 13.64 17.08
N SER A 16 9.07 14.03 15.86
CA SER A 16 8.36 13.22 14.91
C SER A 16 9.27 12.96 13.71
N ILE A 17 9.11 11.81 13.09
CA ILE A 17 9.91 11.37 11.96
C ILE A 17 8.99 11.09 10.81
N THR A 18 9.37 11.54 9.63
CA THR A 18 8.64 11.23 8.41
C THR A 18 9.48 10.30 7.57
N ASP A 19 8.89 9.22 7.12
CA ASP A 19 9.54 8.25 6.26
C ASP A 19 8.63 7.97 5.08
N GLN A 20 9.22 7.61 3.96
CA GLN A 20 8.43 7.25 2.78
C GLN A 20 9.14 6.16 2.00
N PHE A 21 8.36 5.31 1.34
CA PHE A 21 8.92 4.27 0.52
C PHE A 21 7.96 3.94 -0.61
N GLN A 22 8.47 3.22 -1.59
CA GLN A 22 7.73 2.88 -2.79
C GLN A 22 7.56 1.38 -2.90
N MET A 23 6.43 0.97 -3.46
CA MET A 23 6.15 -0.42 -3.74
C MET A 23 5.75 -0.56 -5.20
N ASP A 24 6.38 -1.51 -5.87
CA ASP A 24 6.06 -1.83 -7.26
C ASP A 24 5.79 -3.32 -7.34
N GLU A 25 4.62 -3.68 -7.81
CA GLU A 25 4.21 -5.07 -7.91
C GLU A 25 3.44 -5.30 -9.20
N ASP A 26 3.58 -6.51 -9.74
CA ASP A 26 2.73 -6.95 -10.84
C ASP A 26 1.68 -7.89 -10.25
N TYR A 27 0.44 -7.56 -10.48
CA TYR A 27 -0.67 -8.34 -9.96
C TYR A 27 -1.28 -9.17 -11.08
N ASN A 28 -1.31 -10.47 -10.89
CA ASN A 28 -1.93 -11.38 -11.85
C ASN A 28 -3.41 -11.50 -11.54
N VAL A 29 -4.23 -11.27 -12.55
CA VAL A 29 -5.68 -11.37 -12.39
C VAL A 29 -6.02 -12.83 -12.06
N PRO A 30 -6.78 -13.08 -10.96
CA PRO A 30 -7.13 -14.45 -10.57
C PRO A 30 -7.89 -15.19 -11.66
N ASP A 31 -7.72 -16.51 -11.73
CA ASP A 31 -8.38 -17.33 -12.74
C ASP A 31 -9.90 -17.24 -12.68
N THR A 32 -10.43 -16.91 -11.51
CA THR A 32 -11.89 -16.78 -11.32
C THR A 32 -12.44 -15.48 -11.88
N LYS A 33 -11.57 -14.55 -12.30
CA LYS A 33 -11.99 -13.27 -12.83
C LYS A 33 -11.80 -13.22 -14.35
N ASP A 34 -12.63 -12.43 -15.00
CA ASP A 34 -12.56 -12.27 -16.44
C ASP A 34 -11.40 -11.37 -16.86
N ASP A 35 -11.06 -11.43 -18.14
CA ASP A 35 -10.01 -10.58 -18.68
C ASP A 35 -10.34 -9.11 -18.53
N VAL A 36 -9.33 -8.31 -18.27
CA VAL A 36 -9.48 -6.87 -18.08
C VAL A 36 -9.25 -6.16 -19.40
N LYS A 37 -10.25 -5.39 -19.83
CA LYS A 37 -10.13 -4.56 -21.01
C LYS A 37 -9.58 -3.19 -20.66
N GLN A 38 -10.07 -2.61 -19.58
CA GLN A 38 -9.69 -1.27 -19.17
C GLN A 38 -9.95 -1.08 -17.68
N ILE A 39 -9.00 -0.46 -16.99
CA ILE A 39 -9.18 -0.10 -15.58
C ILE A 39 -9.94 1.22 -15.54
N VAL A 40 -11.04 1.24 -14.80
CA VAL A 40 -11.87 2.42 -14.66
C VAL A 40 -11.47 3.22 -13.42
N ARG A 41 -11.25 2.52 -12.32
CA ARG A 41 -10.98 3.18 -11.04
C ARG A 41 -10.23 2.24 -10.13
N SER A 42 -9.37 2.79 -9.29
CA SER A 42 -8.68 2.03 -8.24
C SER A 42 -8.79 2.77 -6.91
N LYS A 43 -8.84 2.01 -5.84
CA LYS A 43 -8.85 2.53 -4.47
C LYS A 43 -7.85 1.76 -3.65
N GLU A 44 -7.32 2.39 -2.62
CA GLU A 44 -6.38 1.74 -1.72
C GLU A 44 -6.65 2.13 -0.29
N THR A 45 -6.24 1.26 0.61
CA THR A 45 -6.27 1.52 2.06
C THR A 45 -5.03 0.87 2.66
N VAL A 46 -4.31 1.61 3.45
CA VAL A 46 -3.14 1.10 4.16
C VAL A 46 -3.57 0.66 5.55
N LYS A 47 -3.26 -0.57 5.91
CA LYS A 47 -3.51 -1.10 7.26
C LYS A 47 -2.19 -1.38 7.93
N ILE A 48 -1.92 -0.69 9.02
CA ILE A 48 -0.74 -0.94 9.83
C ILE A 48 -1.11 -2.04 10.80
N GLU A 49 -0.37 -3.13 10.75
CA GLU A 49 -0.66 -4.30 11.58
C GLU A 49 0.22 -4.41 12.80
N ASP A 50 1.46 -3.98 12.71
CA ASP A 50 2.40 -4.16 13.80
C ASP A 50 3.49 -3.10 13.77
N ILE A 51 3.89 -2.65 14.94
CA ILE A 51 4.98 -1.68 15.11
C ILE A 51 5.85 -2.19 16.23
N ASN A 52 7.11 -2.48 15.94
CA ASN A 52 8.06 -3.00 16.91
C ASN A 52 9.37 -2.23 16.90
N LEU A 53 9.89 -1.94 18.06
CA LEU A 53 11.20 -1.31 18.18
C LEU A 53 12.26 -2.42 18.21
N VAL A 54 13.17 -2.39 17.23
CA VAL A 54 14.26 -3.35 17.11
C VAL A 54 15.55 -2.55 17.05
N GLU A 55 16.29 -2.56 18.14
CA GLU A 55 17.52 -1.77 18.27
C GLU A 55 17.21 -0.29 18.03
N ASN A 56 17.78 0.32 17.02
CA ASN A 56 17.55 1.72 16.72
C ASN A 56 16.54 1.90 15.58
N TYR A 57 15.80 0.85 15.26
CA TYR A 57 14.85 0.90 14.17
C TYR A 57 13.45 0.58 14.66
N LEU A 58 12.50 1.26 14.09
CA LEU A 58 11.11 0.94 14.30
C LEU A 58 10.65 0.13 13.09
N ARG A 59 10.27 -1.12 13.32
CA ARG A 59 9.79 -1.98 12.25
C ARG A 59 8.28 -1.82 12.15
N VAL A 60 7.83 -1.34 11.01
CA VAL A 60 6.40 -1.12 10.76
C VAL A 60 5.99 -2.11 9.69
N SER A 61 5.02 -2.93 9.97
CA SER A 61 4.50 -3.87 9.00
C SER A 61 3.01 -3.70 8.83
N GLY A 62 2.53 -4.00 7.65
CA GLY A 62 1.12 -3.86 7.34
C GLY A 62 0.81 -4.35 5.96
N LYS A 63 -0.33 -3.92 5.45
CA LYS A 63 -0.79 -4.32 4.13
C LYS A 63 -1.38 -3.13 3.39
N LEU A 64 -1.10 -3.07 2.10
CA LEU A 64 -1.81 -2.17 1.20
C LEU A 64 -2.95 -2.97 0.60
N CYS A 65 -4.18 -2.62 0.93
CA CYS A 65 -5.37 -3.26 0.40
C CYS A 65 -5.87 -2.43 -0.77
N PHE A 66 -6.21 -3.06 -1.88
CA PHE A 66 -6.67 -2.32 -3.04
C PHE A 66 -7.90 -2.97 -3.66
N GLN A 67 -8.66 -2.15 -4.36
CA GLN A 67 -9.82 -2.58 -5.12
C GLN A 67 -9.74 -1.92 -6.48
N ILE A 68 -9.93 -2.68 -7.53
CA ILE A 68 -9.87 -2.20 -8.90
C ILE A 68 -11.20 -2.47 -9.58
N LEU A 69 -11.81 -1.42 -10.11
CA LEU A 69 -13.02 -1.51 -10.92
C LEU A 69 -12.59 -1.46 -12.39
N TYR A 70 -13.02 -2.41 -13.17
CA TYR A 70 -12.58 -2.51 -14.55
C TYR A 70 -13.71 -2.93 -15.49
N ILE A 71 -13.49 -2.70 -16.77
CA ILE A 71 -14.38 -3.16 -17.82
C ILE A 71 -13.88 -4.53 -18.27
N VAL A 72 -14.77 -5.50 -18.28
CA VAL A 72 -14.46 -6.86 -18.71
C VAL A 72 -14.27 -6.87 -20.22
N ASP A 73 -13.28 -7.61 -20.69
CA ASP A 73 -13.01 -7.74 -22.11
C ASP A 73 -14.04 -8.71 -22.71
N SER A 74 -15.22 -8.19 -22.99
CA SER A 74 -16.32 -8.93 -23.57
C SER A 74 -17.16 -7.99 -24.43
N GLU A 75 -18.06 -8.56 -25.23
CA GLU A 75 -18.90 -7.76 -26.10
C GLU A 75 -19.87 -6.86 -25.33
N GLU A 76 -20.18 -7.23 -24.10
CA GLU A 76 -21.14 -6.49 -23.28
C GLU A 76 -20.54 -5.32 -22.51
N ASN A 77 -19.23 -5.16 -22.53
CA ASN A 77 -18.55 -4.10 -21.76
C ASN A 77 -19.02 -4.04 -20.31
N ARG A 78 -19.12 -5.20 -19.69
CA ARG A 78 -19.62 -5.33 -18.33
C ARG A 78 -18.55 -4.84 -17.33
N LEU A 79 -19.00 -4.23 -16.23
CA LEU A 79 -18.10 -3.82 -15.15
C LEU A 79 -17.93 -4.96 -14.18
N ALA A 80 -16.73 -5.04 -13.64
CA ALA A 80 -16.38 -6.00 -12.58
C ALA A 80 -15.35 -5.38 -11.66
N SER A 81 -15.10 -6.02 -10.54
CA SER A 81 -14.08 -5.55 -9.61
C SER A 81 -13.24 -6.70 -9.11
N LEU A 82 -12.03 -6.36 -8.68
CA LEU A 82 -11.15 -7.30 -8.00
C LEU A 82 -10.51 -6.62 -6.81
N GLU A 83 -10.10 -7.42 -5.84
CA GLU A 83 -9.48 -6.94 -4.63
C GLU A 83 -8.21 -7.72 -4.37
N GLY A 84 -7.26 -7.07 -3.74
CA GLY A 84 -6.01 -7.71 -3.38
C GLY A 84 -5.33 -6.99 -2.24
N LYS A 85 -4.24 -7.58 -1.78
CA LYS A 85 -3.45 -7.04 -0.68
C LYS A 85 -1.98 -7.23 -0.98
N ILE A 86 -1.18 -6.23 -0.64
CA ILE A 86 0.28 -6.30 -0.76
C ILE A 86 0.84 -6.10 0.63
N PRO A 87 1.49 -7.11 1.21
CA PRO A 87 2.14 -6.93 2.51
C PRO A 87 3.38 -6.08 2.35
N PHE A 88 3.70 -5.30 3.37
CA PHE A 88 4.92 -4.51 3.39
C PHE A 88 5.53 -4.48 4.78
N GLU A 89 6.81 -4.20 4.82
CA GLU A 89 7.55 -4.00 6.05
C GLU A 89 8.56 -2.91 5.81
N GLU A 90 8.60 -1.94 6.68
CA GLU A 90 9.51 -0.81 6.57
C GLU A 90 10.24 -0.60 7.88
N MET A 91 11.53 -0.33 7.78
CA MET A 91 12.37 -0.06 8.93
C MET A 91 12.65 1.43 9.00
N VAL A 92 12.19 2.06 10.04
CA VAL A 92 12.37 3.50 10.25
C VAL A 92 13.44 3.71 11.31
N TYR A 93 14.49 4.45 10.97
CA TYR A 93 15.57 4.70 11.90
C TYR A 93 15.12 5.73 12.94
N VAL A 94 15.23 5.37 14.21
CA VAL A 94 14.77 6.23 15.30
C VAL A 94 15.85 6.34 16.37
N THR A 95 16.77 7.27 16.18
CA THR A 95 17.85 7.48 17.13
C THR A 95 17.36 8.26 18.32
N ASP A 96 17.87 7.92 19.48
CA ASP A 96 17.66 8.72 20.71
C ASP A 96 16.21 8.91 21.11
N MET A 97 15.32 8.09 20.64
CA MET A 97 13.92 8.19 21.04
C MET A 97 13.59 7.29 22.22
N GLY A 98 14.58 6.53 22.70
CA GLY A 98 14.44 5.78 23.92
C GLY A 98 13.43 4.65 23.84
N LYS A 99 12.82 4.36 24.98
CA LYS A 99 11.91 3.24 25.10
C LYS A 99 10.45 3.67 25.11
N ASP A 100 10.19 4.89 24.77
CA ASP A 100 8.82 5.38 24.79
C ASP A 100 7.98 4.74 23.70
N GLU A 101 6.69 4.83 23.83
CA GLU A 101 5.81 4.28 22.85
C GLU A 101 5.81 5.10 21.57
N PHE A 102 5.60 4.41 20.47
CA PHE A 102 5.54 5.05 19.16
C PHE A 102 4.17 4.80 18.56
N PHE A 103 3.71 5.74 17.79
CA PHE A 103 2.48 5.53 17.03
C PHE A 103 2.57 6.29 15.72
N ILE A 104 1.79 5.85 14.76
CA ILE A 104 1.74 6.49 13.46
C ILE A 104 0.66 7.55 13.50
N LYS A 105 1.08 8.79 13.31
CA LYS A 105 0.18 9.90 13.35
C LYS A 105 -0.55 10.11 12.05
N HIS A 106 0.13 9.88 10.95
CA HIS A 106 -0.41 10.19 9.64
C HIS A 106 0.18 9.27 8.58
N VAL A 107 -0.68 8.72 7.73
CA VAL A 107 -0.27 7.91 6.60
C VAL A 107 -0.94 8.46 5.36
N ARG A 108 -0.15 8.67 4.33
CA ARG A 108 -0.68 9.10 3.04
C ARG A 108 -0.15 8.18 1.95
N THR A 109 -1.00 7.78 1.04
CA THR A 109 -0.65 6.88 -0.05
C THR A 109 -1.07 7.48 -1.37
N GLU A 110 -0.19 7.37 -2.35
CA GLU A 110 -0.55 7.64 -3.73
C GLU A 110 -0.47 6.31 -4.46
N PHE A 111 -1.55 5.93 -5.13
CA PHE A 111 -1.67 4.61 -5.73
C PHE A 111 -2.04 4.74 -7.19
N GLN A 112 -1.28 4.10 -8.06
CA GLN A 112 -1.55 4.08 -9.50
C GLN A 112 -1.52 2.66 -10.01
N THR A 113 -2.32 2.42 -11.03
CA THR A 113 -2.37 1.13 -11.69
C THR A 113 -2.15 1.32 -13.18
N ALA A 114 -1.59 0.30 -13.80
CA ALA A 114 -1.38 0.28 -15.24
C ALA A 114 -1.71 -1.11 -15.76
N LEU A 115 -2.51 -1.18 -16.82
CA LEU A 115 -2.82 -2.45 -17.41
C LEU A 115 -1.65 -2.89 -18.30
N ILE A 116 -0.99 -3.97 -17.91
CA ILE A 116 0.14 -4.52 -18.67
C ILE A 116 -0.40 -5.38 -19.81
N HIS A 117 -1.32 -6.26 -19.49
CA HIS A 117 -2.11 -6.98 -20.48
C HIS A 117 -3.38 -7.47 -19.79
N SER A 118 -4.27 -8.16 -20.52
CA SER A 118 -5.60 -8.48 -20.01
C SER A 118 -5.62 -9.29 -18.71
N ARG A 119 -4.49 -9.91 -18.35
CA ARG A 119 -4.38 -10.74 -17.15
C ARG A 119 -3.34 -10.22 -16.15
N LYS A 120 -2.73 -9.08 -16.39
CA LYS A 120 -1.68 -8.56 -15.50
C LYS A 120 -1.79 -7.05 -15.33
N ILE A 121 -1.76 -6.60 -14.10
CA ILE A 121 -1.86 -5.19 -13.74
C ILE A 121 -0.62 -4.78 -12.95
N GLY A 122 0.01 -3.68 -13.36
CA GLY A 122 1.11 -3.10 -12.61
C GLY A 122 0.58 -2.22 -11.51
N LEU A 123 1.11 -2.37 -10.31
CA LEU A 123 0.70 -1.61 -9.14
C LEU A 123 1.89 -0.81 -8.62
N HIS A 124 1.67 0.47 -8.38
CA HIS A 124 2.67 1.36 -7.80
C HIS A 124 2.08 2.08 -6.60
N ALA A 125 2.82 2.06 -5.49
CA ALA A 125 2.39 2.76 -4.28
C ALA A 125 3.56 3.33 -3.51
#